data_7a0c0d46ee8aecbe0905d51af87bef9e
#
_entry.id   7a0c0d46ee8aecbe0905d51af87bef9e
#
_cell.length_a   1.000
_cell.length_b   1.000
_cell.length_c   1.000
_cell.angle_alpha   90.00
_cell.angle_beta   90.00
_cell.angle_gamma   90.00
#
_symmetry.space_group_name_H-M   'P 1'
#
loop_
_entity.id
_entity.type
_entity.pdbx_description
1 polymer ?
#
loop_
_entity_poly.entity_id
_entity_poly.type
_entity_poly.pdbx_seq_one_letter_code
_entity_poly.pdbx_strand_id
1 'polypeptide(L)'
;MKPLLLGLAITLLVSACATTTSPTGRRQMVGGVSQAELDKLGAQAFAETKQKEKISTDGKQNAYVQCVVNALVAQLPAQYRGVRWEAAVFVNNEPNAFALPGGKVGVNTGILSVAKNQDQLAAVIGHEIGHVISRHHEERLTRQMGAQTGLAVLGALAGAAYGDGAASTVNQLGGAGAQAAFLLPGSRTQESEADVVGQRLMAEAGFDPAQAVNLWQNMMAAGGSRSPQWLSTHPDPANRIRELQRDAPALNGVFQQAQAAGRKPRCG
;
A
#
# COMPACT_ATOMS: atom_id res chain seq x y z
N MET A 1 -32.55 31.06 18.97
CA MET A 1 -32.74 29.58 18.71
C MET A 1 -31.98 29.04 17.49
N LYS A 2 -31.29 29.85 16.68
CA LYS A 2 -30.51 29.37 15.49
C LYS A 2 -29.12 28.77 15.78
N PRO A 3 -28.36 29.14 16.82
CA PRO A 3 -27.03 28.60 17.01
C PRO A 3 -26.99 27.15 17.52
N LEU A 4 -28.05 26.68 18.19
CA LEU A 4 -28.07 25.30 18.73
C LEU A 4 -28.22 24.22 17.65
N LEU A 5 -28.91 24.53 16.55
CA LEU A 5 -29.10 23.62 15.42
C LEU A 5 -27.82 23.47 14.56
N LEU A 6 -26.99 24.50 14.48
CA LEU A 6 -25.74 24.46 13.75
C LEU A 6 -24.69 23.62 14.50
N GLY A 7 -24.66 23.67 15.84
CA GLY A 7 -23.79 22.84 16.67
C GLY A 7 -24.14 21.37 16.60
N LEU A 8 -25.41 21.00 16.49
CA LEU A 8 -25.85 19.61 16.38
C LEU A 8 -25.55 19.00 15.00
N ALA A 9 -25.60 19.80 13.92
CA ALA A 9 -25.25 19.34 12.57
C ALA A 9 -23.75 19.06 12.42
N ILE A 10 -22.88 19.83 13.08
CA ILE A 10 -21.44 19.64 13.05
C ILE A 10 -21.02 18.38 13.82
N THR A 11 -21.67 18.06 14.92
CA THR A 11 -21.40 16.84 15.70
C THR A 11 -21.83 15.56 14.97
N LEU A 12 -22.85 15.60 14.11
CA LEU A 12 -23.28 14.45 13.30
C LEU A 12 -22.33 14.14 12.13
N LEU A 13 -21.61 15.13 11.60
CA LEU A 13 -20.65 14.94 10.49
C LEU A 13 -19.32 14.31 10.94
N VAL A 14 -18.95 14.41 12.21
CA VAL A 14 -17.70 13.83 12.74
C VAL A 14 -17.83 12.32 13.02
N SER A 15 -19.06 11.79 13.07
CA SER A 15 -19.32 10.37 13.36
C SER A 15 -19.07 9.39 12.21
N ALA A 16 -18.72 9.88 11.00
CA ALA A 16 -18.59 9.04 9.81
C ALA A 16 -17.23 8.31 9.70
N CYS A 17 -16.21 8.71 10.47
CA CYS A 17 -14.92 8.05 10.46
C CYS A 17 -14.88 6.96 11.55
N ALA A 18 -14.94 5.69 11.14
CA ALA A 18 -14.74 4.59 12.05
C ALA A 18 -13.24 4.43 12.37
N THR A 19 -12.92 4.26 13.65
CA THR A 19 -11.60 3.77 14.07
C THR A 19 -11.62 2.25 14.06
N THR A 20 -10.65 1.63 13.42
CA THR A 20 -10.45 0.17 13.44
C THR A 20 -9.04 -0.17 13.88
N THR A 21 -8.79 -1.44 14.11
CA THR A 21 -7.48 -1.96 14.46
C THR A 21 -6.88 -2.65 13.23
N SER A 22 -5.66 -2.28 12.89
CA SER A 22 -4.89 -2.90 11.81
C SER A 22 -4.40 -4.30 12.18
N PRO A 23 -3.84 -5.09 11.26
CA PRO A 23 -3.28 -6.41 11.54
C PRO A 23 -2.19 -6.43 12.62
N THR A 24 -1.49 -5.32 12.84
CA THR A 24 -0.45 -5.18 13.87
C THR A 24 -0.96 -4.62 15.20
N GLY A 25 -2.27 -4.37 15.34
CA GLY A 25 -2.87 -3.81 16.56
C GLY A 25 -2.90 -2.27 16.58
N ARG A 26 -2.43 -1.59 15.54
CA ARG A 26 -2.44 -0.12 15.45
C ARG A 26 -3.86 0.40 15.21
N ARG A 27 -4.23 1.46 15.91
CA ARG A 27 -5.48 2.18 15.64
C ARG A 27 -5.34 3.00 14.36
N GLN A 28 -6.30 2.89 13.45
CA GLN A 28 -6.33 3.61 12.19
C GLN A 28 -7.71 4.18 11.91
N MET A 29 -7.74 5.30 11.19
CA MET A 29 -8.97 5.97 10.80
C MET A 29 -9.36 5.53 9.38
N VAL A 30 -10.49 4.86 9.27
CA VAL A 30 -11.04 4.32 8.02
C VAL A 30 -12.54 4.64 7.93
N GLY A 31 -13.19 4.27 6.85
CA GLY A 31 -14.64 4.41 6.67
C GLY A 31 -15.07 5.66 5.91
N GLY A 32 -14.12 6.46 5.42
CA GLY A 32 -14.43 7.55 4.49
C GLY A 32 -14.85 7.06 3.10
N VAL A 33 -14.47 5.82 2.74
CA VAL A 33 -14.78 5.17 1.46
C VAL A 33 -15.15 3.72 1.72
N SER A 34 -16.16 3.20 1.02
CA SER A 34 -16.53 1.79 1.11
C SER A 34 -15.49 0.89 0.44
N GLN A 35 -15.38 -0.37 0.87
CA GLN A 35 -14.47 -1.35 0.22
C GLN A 35 -14.78 -1.50 -1.27
N ALA A 36 -16.05 -1.55 -1.64
CA ALA A 36 -16.46 -1.66 -3.04
C ALA A 36 -16.00 -0.46 -3.89
N GLU A 37 -16.05 0.75 -3.34
CA GLU A 37 -15.54 1.94 -4.01
C GLU A 37 -14.03 1.96 -4.10
N LEU A 38 -13.33 1.53 -3.04
CA LEU A 38 -11.88 1.35 -3.08
C LEU A 38 -11.44 0.36 -4.15
N ASP A 39 -12.12 -0.79 -4.25
CA ASP A 39 -11.82 -1.82 -5.24
C ASP A 39 -12.05 -1.31 -6.67
N LYS A 40 -13.10 -0.52 -6.87
CA LYS A 40 -13.39 0.15 -8.14
C LYS A 40 -12.29 1.17 -8.51
N LEU A 41 -11.89 2.02 -7.56
CA LEU A 41 -10.82 3.00 -7.76
C LEU A 41 -9.48 2.30 -8.04
N GLY A 42 -9.16 1.23 -7.34
CA GLY A 42 -7.95 0.43 -7.58
C GLY A 42 -7.97 -0.23 -8.96
N ALA A 43 -9.11 -0.81 -9.37
CA ALA A 43 -9.26 -1.41 -10.70
C ALA A 43 -9.15 -0.36 -11.82
N GLN A 44 -9.71 0.83 -11.62
CA GLN A 44 -9.61 1.94 -12.57
C GLN A 44 -8.15 2.41 -12.70
N ALA A 45 -7.46 2.68 -11.59
CA ALA A 45 -6.07 3.10 -11.60
C ALA A 45 -5.17 2.07 -12.27
N PHE A 46 -5.42 0.76 -12.03
CA PHE A 46 -4.69 -0.31 -12.69
C PHE A 46 -4.94 -0.37 -14.20
N ALA A 47 -6.20 -0.19 -14.62
CA ALA A 47 -6.55 -0.13 -16.05
C ALA A 47 -5.88 1.05 -16.75
N GLU A 48 -5.84 2.22 -16.11
CA GLU A 48 -5.14 3.40 -16.63
C GLU A 48 -3.63 3.18 -16.73
N THR A 49 -3.03 2.51 -15.72
CA THR A 49 -1.61 2.14 -15.78
C THR A 49 -1.33 1.22 -16.94
N LYS A 50 -2.17 0.20 -17.17
CA LYS A 50 -2.05 -0.72 -18.31
C LYS A 50 -2.20 -0.04 -19.69
N GLN A 51 -2.87 1.11 -19.74
CA GLN A 51 -2.97 1.91 -20.97
C GLN A 51 -1.74 2.80 -21.21
N LYS A 52 -1.12 3.29 -20.12
CA LYS A 52 0.00 4.24 -20.17
C LYS A 52 1.35 3.54 -20.25
N GLU A 53 1.49 2.41 -19.60
CA GLU A 53 2.75 1.66 -19.48
C GLU A 53 2.74 0.43 -20.40
N LYS A 54 3.91 0.11 -20.96
CA LYS A 54 4.06 -1.08 -21.80
C LYS A 54 4.05 -2.34 -20.94
N ILE A 55 3.10 -3.24 -21.19
CA ILE A 55 3.03 -4.55 -20.55
C ILE A 55 4.09 -5.47 -21.14
N SER A 56 4.80 -6.23 -20.29
CA SER A 56 5.76 -7.24 -20.72
C SER A 56 5.07 -8.41 -21.41
N THR A 57 5.56 -8.79 -22.59
CA THR A 57 5.16 -10.00 -23.30
C THR A 57 6.07 -11.19 -23.00
N ASP A 58 7.07 -11.04 -22.12
CA ASP A 58 7.94 -12.13 -21.69
C ASP A 58 7.15 -13.11 -20.79
N GLY A 59 6.86 -14.28 -21.35
CA GLY A 59 6.11 -15.32 -20.66
C GLY A 59 6.79 -15.84 -19.40
N LYS A 60 8.13 -15.86 -19.34
CA LYS A 60 8.89 -16.30 -18.15
C LYS A 60 8.76 -15.31 -17.01
N GLN A 61 8.95 -14.01 -17.30
CA GLN A 61 8.78 -12.95 -16.30
C GLN A 61 7.35 -12.93 -15.75
N ASN A 62 6.36 -13.01 -16.63
CA ASN A 62 4.94 -13.03 -16.22
C ASN A 62 4.62 -14.26 -15.35
N ALA A 63 5.07 -15.46 -15.75
CA ALA A 63 4.86 -16.69 -14.99
C ALA A 63 5.55 -16.64 -13.63
N TYR A 64 6.76 -16.10 -13.56
CA TYR A 64 7.52 -15.91 -12.32
C TYR A 64 6.80 -15.00 -11.33
N VAL A 65 6.40 -13.82 -11.77
CA VAL A 65 5.65 -12.87 -10.93
C VAL A 65 4.31 -13.45 -10.49
N GLN A 66 3.56 -14.07 -11.42
CA GLN A 66 2.27 -14.66 -11.11
C GLN A 66 2.38 -15.80 -10.10
N CYS A 67 3.44 -16.63 -10.19
CA CYS A 67 3.70 -17.71 -9.24
C CYS A 67 3.92 -17.12 -7.82
N VAL A 68 4.75 -16.10 -7.68
CA VAL A 68 5.01 -15.45 -6.37
C VAL A 68 3.72 -14.82 -5.81
N VAL A 69 2.97 -14.08 -6.64
CA VAL A 69 1.69 -13.49 -6.22
C VAL A 69 0.72 -14.56 -5.75
N ASN A 70 0.55 -15.64 -6.51
CA ASN A 70 -0.37 -16.73 -6.16
C ASN A 70 0.01 -17.39 -4.83
N ALA A 71 1.30 -17.64 -4.59
CA ALA A 71 1.77 -18.23 -3.35
C ALA A 71 1.46 -17.34 -2.12
N LEU A 72 1.67 -16.04 -2.23
CA LEU A 72 1.38 -15.07 -1.17
C LEU A 72 -0.14 -14.95 -0.93
N VAL A 73 -0.91 -14.78 -1.99
CA VAL A 73 -2.37 -14.57 -1.93
C VAL A 73 -3.09 -15.78 -1.33
N ALA A 74 -2.58 -16.98 -1.55
CA ALA A 74 -3.13 -18.20 -0.95
C ALA A 74 -3.10 -18.22 0.59
N GLN A 75 -2.26 -17.39 1.21
CA GLN A 75 -2.13 -17.27 2.67
C GLN A 75 -2.92 -16.11 3.27
N LEU A 76 -3.60 -15.31 2.44
CA LEU A 76 -4.35 -14.15 2.92
C LEU A 76 -5.54 -14.54 3.81
N PRO A 77 -5.93 -13.66 4.75
CA PRO A 77 -7.13 -13.84 5.57
C PRO A 77 -8.39 -14.07 4.73
N ALA A 78 -9.38 -14.75 5.31
CA ALA A 78 -10.59 -15.21 4.61
C ALA A 78 -11.33 -14.10 3.84
N GLN A 79 -11.32 -12.87 4.34
CA GLN A 79 -11.97 -11.73 3.68
C GLN A 79 -11.35 -11.36 2.33
N TYR A 80 -10.11 -11.75 2.06
CA TYR A 80 -9.40 -11.50 0.80
C TYR A 80 -9.44 -12.70 -0.16
N ARG A 81 -9.98 -13.86 0.25
CA ARG A 81 -10.02 -15.09 -0.60
C ARG A 81 -10.96 -14.96 -1.79
N GLY A 82 -12.00 -14.12 -1.67
CA GLY A 82 -12.94 -13.82 -2.75
C GLY A 82 -12.44 -12.76 -3.74
N VAL A 83 -11.35 -12.09 -3.44
CA VAL A 83 -10.78 -11.05 -4.31
C VAL A 83 -10.06 -11.71 -5.49
N ARG A 84 -10.37 -11.26 -6.70
CA ARG A 84 -9.66 -11.70 -7.91
C ARG A 84 -8.34 -10.95 -8.05
N TRP A 85 -7.27 -11.57 -7.57
CA TRP A 85 -5.93 -11.01 -7.71
C TRP A 85 -5.45 -11.12 -9.17
N GLU A 86 -4.95 -10.02 -9.70
CA GLU A 86 -4.43 -9.87 -11.06
C GLU A 86 -3.04 -9.22 -10.98
N ALA A 87 -2.05 -9.85 -11.60
CA ALA A 87 -0.71 -9.29 -11.71
C ALA A 87 -0.42 -8.86 -13.15
N ALA A 88 0.32 -7.76 -13.32
CA ALA A 88 0.88 -7.34 -14.60
C ALA A 88 2.34 -6.94 -14.42
N VAL A 89 3.19 -7.33 -15.38
CA VAL A 89 4.58 -6.93 -15.45
C VAL A 89 4.70 -5.78 -16.47
N PHE A 90 5.24 -4.66 -16.05
CA PHE A 90 5.44 -3.47 -16.89
C PHE A 90 6.90 -3.37 -17.34
N VAL A 91 7.12 -3.06 -18.62
CA VAL A 91 8.46 -2.83 -19.18
C VAL A 91 8.93 -1.46 -18.73
N ASN A 92 9.53 -1.39 -17.55
CA ASN A 92 10.05 -0.19 -16.95
C ASN A 92 11.31 -0.55 -16.14
N ASN A 93 12.42 0.11 -16.44
CA ASN A 93 13.72 -0.16 -15.80
C ASN A 93 13.81 0.40 -14.36
N GLU A 94 12.87 1.24 -13.97
CA GLU A 94 12.82 1.75 -12.59
C GLU A 94 12.38 0.62 -11.64
N PRO A 95 13.20 0.28 -10.62
CA PRO A 95 12.83 -0.74 -9.66
C PRO A 95 11.62 -0.30 -8.84
N ASN A 96 10.44 -0.81 -9.18
CA ASN A 96 9.19 -0.49 -8.51
C ASN A 96 8.19 -1.65 -8.60
N ALA A 97 7.30 -1.71 -7.61
CA ALA A 97 6.12 -2.55 -7.61
C ALA A 97 5.02 -1.81 -6.83
N PHE A 98 3.79 -2.23 -6.99
CA PHE A 98 2.65 -1.71 -6.23
C PHE A 98 1.53 -2.74 -6.13
N ALA A 99 0.71 -2.64 -5.08
CA ALA A 99 -0.57 -3.33 -5.00
C ALA A 99 -1.68 -2.33 -4.68
N LEU A 100 -2.82 -2.47 -5.34
CA LEU A 100 -3.99 -1.61 -5.18
C LEU A 100 -5.17 -2.42 -4.64
N PRO A 101 -6.14 -1.75 -3.97
CA PRO A 101 -7.41 -2.37 -3.60
C PRO A 101 -8.07 -3.08 -4.79
N GLY A 102 -8.86 -4.12 -4.50
CA GLY A 102 -9.41 -4.99 -5.54
C GLY A 102 -8.41 -5.99 -6.12
N GLY A 103 -7.25 -6.19 -5.44
CA GLY A 103 -6.29 -7.24 -5.76
C GLY A 103 -5.49 -6.99 -7.05
N LYS A 104 -5.07 -5.76 -7.30
CA LYS A 104 -4.29 -5.39 -8.49
C LYS A 104 -2.82 -5.22 -8.14
N VAL A 105 -1.94 -6.00 -8.75
CA VAL A 105 -0.49 -6.00 -8.51
C VAL A 105 0.26 -5.61 -9.77
N GLY A 106 1.04 -4.55 -9.69
CA GLY A 106 1.93 -4.11 -10.77
C GLY A 106 3.38 -4.33 -10.38
N VAL A 107 4.18 -4.86 -11.30
CA VAL A 107 5.60 -5.14 -11.09
C VAL A 107 6.40 -4.62 -12.29
N ASN A 108 7.31 -3.70 -12.06
CA ASN A 108 8.21 -3.22 -13.11
C ASN A 108 9.33 -4.23 -13.37
N THR A 109 9.77 -4.36 -14.64
CA THR A 109 10.92 -5.22 -14.97
C THR A 109 12.18 -4.84 -14.22
N GLY A 110 12.36 -3.57 -13.85
CA GLY A 110 13.48 -3.10 -13.06
C GLY A 110 13.62 -3.78 -11.70
N ILE A 111 12.51 -4.12 -11.03
CA ILE A 111 12.59 -4.81 -9.73
C ILE A 111 13.13 -6.24 -9.87
N LEU A 112 12.90 -6.90 -11.03
CA LEU A 112 13.38 -8.25 -11.29
C LEU A 112 14.92 -8.30 -11.41
N SER A 113 15.57 -7.18 -11.71
CA SER A 113 17.03 -7.09 -11.72
C SER A 113 17.62 -6.88 -10.32
N VAL A 114 16.85 -6.33 -9.40
CA VAL A 114 17.24 -6.04 -8.01
C VAL A 114 16.94 -7.22 -7.09
N ALA A 115 15.77 -7.82 -7.22
CA ALA A 115 15.38 -9.03 -6.51
C ALA A 115 16.09 -10.24 -7.13
N LYS A 116 17.11 -10.76 -6.44
CA LYS A 116 18.02 -11.79 -6.97
C LYS A 116 17.44 -13.22 -6.92
N ASN A 117 16.36 -13.44 -6.22
CA ASN A 117 15.65 -14.71 -6.09
C ASN A 117 14.17 -14.49 -5.81
N GLN A 118 13.41 -15.59 -5.80
CA GLN A 118 11.96 -15.58 -5.57
C GLN A 118 11.57 -15.03 -4.19
N ASP A 119 12.41 -15.26 -3.16
CA ASP A 119 12.11 -14.80 -1.81
C ASP A 119 12.24 -13.28 -1.71
N GLN A 120 13.22 -12.69 -2.40
CA GLN A 120 13.36 -11.24 -2.49
C GLN A 120 12.22 -10.62 -3.31
N LEU A 121 11.77 -11.27 -4.38
CA LEU A 121 10.58 -10.81 -5.10
C LEU A 121 9.32 -10.93 -4.23
N ALA A 122 9.21 -12.00 -3.45
CA ALA A 122 8.13 -12.17 -2.48
C ALA A 122 8.16 -11.10 -1.37
N ALA A 123 9.34 -10.60 -0.99
CA ALA A 123 9.46 -9.52 -0.01
C ALA A 123 8.83 -8.23 -0.51
N VAL A 124 9.14 -7.79 -1.74
CA VAL A 124 8.54 -6.57 -2.27
C VAL A 124 7.04 -6.73 -2.52
N ILE A 125 6.62 -7.84 -3.13
CA ILE A 125 5.19 -8.08 -3.40
C ILE A 125 4.41 -8.27 -2.10
N GLY A 126 4.97 -8.96 -1.11
CA GLY A 126 4.39 -9.13 0.22
C GLY A 126 4.22 -7.81 0.96
N HIS A 127 5.20 -6.90 0.86
CA HIS A 127 5.11 -5.55 1.39
C HIS A 127 3.96 -4.77 0.75
N GLU A 128 3.84 -4.81 -0.59
CA GLU A 128 2.75 -4.14 -1.30
C GLU A 128 1.37 -4.71 -0.94
N ILE A 129 1.25 -6.03 -0.86
CA ILE A 129 0.04 -6.69 -0.37
C ILE A 129 -0.22 -6.30 1.10
N GLY A 130 0.82 -6.15 1.90
CA GLY A 130 0.77 -5.66 3.27
C GLY A 130 0.05 -4.30 3.39
N HIS A 131 0.32 -3.38 2.47
CA HIS A 131 -0.40 -2.10 2.41
C HIS A 131 -1.90 -2.28 2.14
N VAL A 132 -2.28 -3.21 1.28
CA VAL A 132 -3.69 -3.49 0.96
C VAL A 132 -4.42 -4.09 2.17
N ILE A 133 -3.87 -5.15 2.78
CA ILE A 133 -4.53 -5.85 3.89
C ILE A 133 -4.51 -5.05 5.19
N SER A 134 -3.55 -4.13 5.35
CA SER A 134 -3.52 -3.14 6.44
C SER A 134 -4.38 -1.90 6.15
N ARG A 135 -5.12 -1.88 5.02
CA ARG A 135 -6.03 -0.80 4.62
C ARG A 135 -5.38 0.59 4.55
N HIS A 136 -4.08 0.66 4.23
CA HIS A 136 -3.34 1.93 4.19
C HIS A 136 -3.88 2.90 3.13
N HIS A 137 -4.36 2.38 2.00
CA HIS A 137 -4.99 3.19 0.95
C HIS A 137 -6.27 3.86 1.44
N GLU A 138 -7.10 3.11 2.15
CA GLU A 138 -8.34 3.63 2.73
C GLU A 138 -8.04 4.68 3.82
N GLU A 139 -7.08 4.41 4.70
CA GLU A 139 -6.68 5.34 5.74
C GLU A 139 -6.20 6.67 5.14
N ARG A 140 -5.39 6.62 4.08
CA ARG A 140 -4.92 7.82 3.36
C ARG A 140 -6.06 8.59 2.73
N LEU A 141 -6.96 7.91 2.02
CA LEU A 141 -8.15 8.53 1.43
C LEU A 141 -9.07 9.14 2.48
N THR A 142 -9.35 8.42 3.57
CA THR A 142 -10.18 8.92 4.67
C THR A 142 -9.61 10.19 5.29
N ARG A 143 -8.30 10.22 5.52
CA ARG A 143 -7.60 11.42 6.03
C ARG A 143 -7.66 12.57 5.04
N GLN A 144 -7.47 12.31 3.76
CA GLN A 144 -7.54 13.35 2.72
C GLN A 144 -8.94 13.93 2.62
N MET A 145 -9.97 13.10 2.61
CA MET A 145 -11.37 13.55 2.59
C MET A 145 -11.71 14.35 3.85
N GLY A 146 -11.25 13.92 5.02
CA GLY A 146 -11.42 14.66 6.27
C GLY A 146 -10.73 16.03 6.23
N ALA A 147 -9.52 16.10 5.68
CA ALA A 147 -8.81 17.37 5.52
C ALA A 147 -9.52 18.30 4.52
N GLN A 148 -10.00 17.79 3.39
CA GLN A 148 -10.76 18.57 2.41
C GLN A 148 -12.09 19.08 2.98
N THR A 149 -12.82 18.25 3.72
CA THR A 149 -14.05 18.65 4.40
C THR A 149 -13.76 19.72 5.45
N GLY A 150 -12.71 19.56 6.25
CA GLY A 150 -12.27 20.58 7.21
C GLY A 150 -11.93 21.91 6.56
N LEU A 151 -11.18 21.87 5.43
CA LEU A 151 -10.86 23.07 4.65
C LEU A 151 -12.11 23.74 4.05
N ALA A 152 -13.05 22.96 3.54
CA ALA A 152 -14.31 23.49 3.01
C ALA A 152 -15.14 24.19 4.10
N VAL A 153 -15.20 23.62 5.30
CA VAL A 153 -15.88 24.24 6.46
C VAL A 153 -15.16 25.54 6.86
N LEU A 154 -13.83 25.51 6.97
CA LEU A 154 -13.04 26.71 7.28
C LEU A 154 -13.20 27.78 6.20
N GLY A 155 -13.21 27.40 4.93
CA GLY A 155 -13.47 28.29 3.81
C GLY A 155 -14.84 28.96 3.88
N ALA A 156 -15.88 28.16 4.19
CA ALA A 156 -17.24 28.70 4.37
C ALA A 156 -17.32 29.69 5.56
N LEU A 157 -16.66 29.36 6.68
CA LEU A 157 -16.58 30.25 7.84
C LEU A 157 -15.78 31.52 7.53
N ALA A 158 -14.66 31.41 6.83
CA ALA A 158 -13.85 32.54 6.40
C ALA A 158 -14.61 33.43 5.41
N GLY A 159 -15.34 32.83 4.46
CA GLY A 159 -16.20 33.55 3.53
C GLY A 159 -17.32 34.33 4.23
N ALA A 160 -17.95 33.72 5.21
CA ALA A 160 -18.97 34.37 6.03
C ALA A 160 -18.42 35.52 6.90
N ALA A 161 -17.17 35.43 7.34
CA ALA A 161 -16.54 36.42 8.20
C ALA A 161 -15.80 37.53 7.42
N TYR A 162 -15.16 37.16 6.30
CA TYR A 162 -14.19 38.03 5.58
C TYR A 162 -14.44 38.15 4.06
N GLY A 163 -15.53 37.53 3.54
CA GLY A 163 -15.92 37.58 2.13
C GLY A 163 -15.31 36.47 1.24
N ASP A 164 -15.77 36.39 -0.01
CA ASP A 164 -15.50 35.29 -0.95
C ASP A 164 -14.02 35.10 -1.31
N GLY A 165 -13.21 36.16 -1.23
CA GLY A 165 -11.75 36.06 -1.45
C GLY A 165 -11.04 35.19 -0.42
N ALA A 166 -11.47 35.25 0.85
CA ALA A 166 -10.92 34.40 1.90
C ALA A 166 -11.36 32.93 1.74
N ALA A 167 -12.61 32.70 1.34
CA ALA A 167 -13.11 31.37 1.03
C ALA A 167 -12.32 30.70 -0.11
N SER A 168 -12.07 31.44 -1.20
CA SER A 168 -11.33 30.92 -2.35
C SER A 168 -9.90 30.56 -2.03
N THR A 169 -9.21 31.34 -1.19
CA THR A 169 -7.84 31.09 -0.75
C THR A 169 -7.76 29.78 0.06
N VAL A 170 -8.68 29.55 0.99
CA VAL A 170 -8.73 28.31 1.79
C VAL A 170 -9.00 27.08 0.91
N ASN A 171 -9.93 27.20 -0.06
CA ASN A 171 -10.28 26.09 -0.95
C ASN A 171 -9.16 25.74 -1.94
N GLN A 172 -8.38 26.71 -2.41
CA GLN A 172 -7.22 26.48 -3.30
C GLN A 172 -6.10 25.68 -2.62
N LEU A 173 -5.96 25.80 -1.30
CA LEU A 173 -4.98 25.03 -0.54
C LEU A 173 -5.32 23.54 -0.40
N GLY A 174 -6.58 23.14 -0.68
CA GLY A 174 -7.10 21.77 -0.49
C GLY A 174 -7.13 20.86 -1.71
N GLY A 175 -6.75 21.33 -2.89
CA GLY A 175 -7.05 20.68 -4.16
C GLY A 175 -6.04 19.63 -4.66
N ALA A 176 -5.89 18.47 -4.01
CA ALA A 176 -5.23 17.32 -4.60
C ALA A 176 -6.23 16.15 -4.76
N GLY A 177 -6.42 15.67 -5.99
CA GLY A 177 -7.43 14.67 -6.30
C GLY A 177 -7.19 13.28 -5.67
N ALA A 178 -8.24 12.46 -5.61
CA ALA A 178 -8.23 11.12 -5.01
C ALA A 178 -7.14 10.18 -5.62
N GLN A 179 -6.82 10.33 -6.91
CA GLN A 179 -5.73 9.57 -7.55
C GLN A 179 -4.37 9.78 -6.88
N ALA A 180 -4.09 11.00 -6.39
CA ALA A 180 -2.85 11.28 -5.69
C ALA A 180 -2.73 10.49 -4.38
N ALA A 181 -3.84 10.15 -3.72
CA ALA A 181 -3.83 9.42 -2.45
C ALA A 181 -3.26 7.99 -2.57
N PHE A 182 -3.38 7.34 -3.74
CA PHE A 182 -2.75 6.04 -4.00
C PHE A 182 -1.25 6.14 -4.23
N LEU A 183 -0.78 7.30 -4.69
CA LEU A 183 0.62 7.56 -5.04
C LEU A 183 1.39 8.27 -3.93
N LEU A 184 0.69 8.76 -2.88
CA LEU A 184 1.36 9.41 -1.75
C LEU A 184 2.21 8.38 -0.98
N PRO A 185 3.43 8.78 -0.55
CA PRO A 185 4.25 7.96 0.33
C PRO A 185 3.47 7.55 1.58
N GLY A 186 3.66 6.30 2.03
CA GLY A 186 3.19 5.85 3.32
C GLY A 186 3.83 6.66 4.46
N SER A 187 3.13 6.79 5.59
CA SER A 187 3.80 7.26 6.80
C SER A 187 4.82 6.22 7.25
N ARG A 188 5.88 6.61 7.98
CA ARG A 188 6.87 5.65 8.53
C ARG A 188 6.19 4.49 9.27
N THR A 189 5.12 4.77 10.00
CA THR A 189 4.34 3.75 10.71
C THR A 189 3.64 2.79 9.75
N GLN A 190 3.08 3.28 8.63
CA GLN A 190 2.47 2.43 7.61
C GLN A 190 3.51 1.56 6.90
N GLU A 191 4.71 2.09 6.68
CA GLU A 191 5.80 1.34 6.07
C GLU A 191 6.29 0.20 6.99
N SER A 192 6.57 0.49 8.27
CA SER A 192 6.89 -0.55 9.27
C SER A 192 5.79 -1.60 9.37
N GLU A 193 4.53 -1.19 9.35
CA GLU A 193 3.40 -2.11 9.39
C GLU A 193 3.34 -3.01 8.15
N ALA A 194 3.54 -2.45 6.96
CA ALA A 194 3.58 -3.21 5.72
C ALA A 194 4.76 -4.21 5.69
N ASP A 195 5.90 -3.84 6.26
CA ASP A 195 7.04 -4.75 6.43
C ASP A 195 6.72 -5.92 7.35
N VAL A 196 6.18 -5.66 8.54
CA VAL A 196 5.81 -6.72 9.51
C VAL A 196 4.80 -7.69 8.91
N VAL A 197 3.76 -7.15 8.28
CA VAL A 197 2.70 -7.94 7.64
C VAL A 197 3.23 -8.70 6.43
N GLY A 198 4.00 -8.03 5.57
CA GLY A 198 4.58 -8.62 4.35
C GLY A 198 5.61 -9.71 4.65
N GLN A 199 6.51 -9.48 5.62
CA GLN A 199 7.51 -10.45 6.03
C GLN A 199 6.88 -11.71 6.65
N ARG A 200 5.81 -11.54 7.44
CA ARG A 200 5.03 -12.65 7.95
C ARG A 200 4.33 -13.43 6.84
N LEU A 201 3.71 -12.73 5.89
CA LEU A 201 3.05 -13.33 4.74
C LEU A 201 4.02 -14.17 3.89
N MET A 202 5.27 -13.69 3.68
CA MET A 202 6.34 -14.46 3.06
C MET A 202 6.57 -15.79 3.79
N ALA A 203 6.77 -15.75 5.11
CA ALA A 203 7.03 -16.93 5.92
C ALA A 203 5.86 -17.93 5.84
N GLU A 204 4.63 -17.46 5.93
CA GLU A 204 3.42 -18.27 5.81
C GLU A 204 3.27 -18.92 4.41
N ALA A 205 3.74 -18.23 3.36
CA ALA A 205 3.75 -18.74 1.99
C ALA A 205 4.93 -19.68 1.69
N GLY A 206 5.89 -19.83 2.60
CA GLY A 206 7.05 -20.69 2.45
C GLY A 206 8.24 -20.03 1.73
N PHE A 207 8.27 -18.70 1.69
CA PHE A 207 9.44 -17.91 1.31
C PHE A 207 10.26 -17.54 2.57
N ASP A 208 11.60 -17.48 2.43
CA ASP A 208 12.50 -17.13 3.51
C ASP A 208 12.35 -15.65 3.92
N PRO A 209 11.81 -15.34 5.14
CA PRO A 209 11.60 -13.98 5.57
C PRO A 209 12.88 -13.16 5.77
N ALA A 210 14.05 -13.80 5.92
CA ALA A 210 15.32 -13.10 6.03
C ALA A 210 15.72 -12.41 4.72
N GLN A 211 15.20 -12.88 3.57
CA GLN A 211 15.49 -12.29 2.27
C GLN A 211 14.90 -10.89 2.07
N ALA A 212 13.94 -10.48 2.89
CA ALA A 212 13.46 -9.10 2.92
C ALA A 212 14.57 -8.10 3.23
N VAL A 213 15.49 -8.45 4.14
CA VAL A 213 16.66 -7.63 4.46
C VAL A 213 17.58 -7.49 3.25
N ASN A 214 17.87 -8.61 2.59
CA ASN A 214 18.75 -8.64 1.42
C ASN A 214 18.16 -7.84 0.25
N LEU A 215 16.85 -7.89 0.05
CA LEU A 215 16.16 -7.03 -0.94
C LEU A 215 16.42 -5.55 -0.66
N TRP A 216 16.22 -5.09 0.58
CA TRP A 216 16.46 -3.69 0.95
C TRP A 216 17.91 -3.26 0.71
N GLN A 217 18.88 -4.12 1.04
CA GLN A 217 20.29 -3.85 0.77
C GLN A 217 20.56 -3.72 -0.73
N ASN A 218 19.97 -4.61 -1.55
CA ASN A 218 20.09 -4.53 -3.00
C ASN A 218 19.43 -3.26 -3.56
N MET A 219 18.26 -2.86 -3.06
CA MET A 219 17.56 -1.63 -3.46
C MET A 219 18.42 -0.38 -3.17
N MET A 220 19.04 -0.33 -2.00
CA MET A 220 19.96 0.76 -1.66
C MET A 220 21.18 0.79 -2.57
N ALA A 221 21.76 -0.38 -2.86
CA ALA A 221 22.91 -0.49 -3.75
C ALA A 221 22.59 -0.12 -5.21
N ALA A 222 21.39 -0.44 -5.68
CA ALA A 222 20.92 -0.12 -7.03
C ALA A 222 20.68 1.38 -7.26
N GLY A 223 20.46 2.18 -6.20
CA GLY A 223 20.13 3.60 -6.28
C GLY A 223 21.26 4.50 -6.79
N GLY A 224 22.52 4.12 -6.65
CA GLY A 224 23.67 4.91 -7.07
C GLY A 224 23.58 6.36 -6.56
N SER A 225 23.71 7.34 -7.47
CA SER A 225 23.60 8.78 -7.17
C SER A 225 22.16 9.29 -7.08
N ARG A 226 21.17 8.52 -7.49
CA ARG A 226 19.72 8.84 -7.38
C ARG A 226 19.01 7.73 -6.63
N SER A 227 18.24 8.09 -5.61
CA SER A 227 17.38 7.12 -4.94
C SER A 227 16.38 6.54 -5.93
N PRO A 228 16.21 5.21 -6.03
CA PRO A 228 15.13 4.62 -6.80
C PRO A 228 13.78 5.19 -6.39
N GLN A 229 12.84 5.27 -7.32
CA GLN A 229 11.50 5.79 -7.08
C GLN A 229 10.83 5.08 -5.89
N TRP A 230 11.03 3.76 -5.77
CA TRP A 230 10.48 2.99 -4.66
C TRP A 230 10.97 3.47 -3.28
N LEU A 231 12.25 3.88 -3.15
CA LEU A 231 12.75 4.46 -1.90
C LEU A 231 12.13 5.84 -1.60
N SER A 232 11.68 6.56 -2.62
CA SER A 232 11.00 7.86 -2.45
C SER A 232 9.55 7.67 -1.99
N THR A 233 8.87 6.62 -2.46
CA THR A 233 7.51 6.26 -2.04
C THR A 233 7.48 5.47 -0.75
N HIS A 234 8.59 4.78 -0.39
CA HIS A 234 8.75 3.94 0.80
C HIS A 234 9.94 4.41 1.64
N PRO A 235 9.78 5.48 2.44
CA PRO A 235 10.87 6.13 3.14
C PRO A 235 11.45 5.30 4.29
N ASP A 236 12.58 5.79 4.82
CA ASP A 236 13.28 5.31 6.02
C ASP A 236 13.92 3.92 5.92
N PRO A 237 14.72 3.63 4.85
CA PRO A 237 15.29 2.30 4.63
C PRO A 237 16.15 1.78 5.78
N ALA A 238 16.89 2.66 6.46
CA ALA A 238 17.81 2.23 7.51
C ALA A 238 17.08 1.70 8.76
N ASN A 239 15.97 2.32 9.16
CA ASN A 239 15.13 1.82 10.26
C ASN A 239 14.44 0.52 9.89
N ARG A 240 13.87 0.47 8.69
CA ARG A 240 13.17 -0.70 8.17
C ARG A 240 14.06 -1.93 8.09
N ILE A 241 15.29 -1.80 7.60
CA ILE A 241 16.28 -2.89 7.60
C ILE A 241 16.51 -3.42 9.01
N ARG A 242 16.68 -2.55 10.02
CA ARG A 242 16.88 -2.97 11.41
C ARG A 242 15.68 -3.72 11.98
N GLU A 243 14.47 -3.24 11.68
CA GLU A 243 13.22 -3.87 12.11
C GLU A 243 13.06 -5.25 11.46
N LEU A 244 13.23 -5.36 10.15
CA LEU A 244 13.20 -6.64 9.42
C LEU A 244 14.23 -7.64 9.93
N GLN A 245 15.46 -7.18 10.25
CA GLN A 245 16.51 -8.03 10.82
C GLN A 245 16.15 -8.55 12.21
N ARG A 246 15.54 -7.70 13.04
CA ARG A 246 15.10 -8.07 14.39
C ARG A 246 13.97 -9.10 14.34
N ASP A 247 13.03 -8.94 13.38
CA ASP A 247 11.79 -9.71 13.35
C ASP A 247 11.92 -11.04 12.57
N ALA A 248 12.86 -11.14 11.62
CA ALA A 248 13.09 -12.34 10.82
C ALA A 248 13.30 -13.64 11.65
N PRO A 249 14.10 -13.65 12.73
CA PRO A 249 14.28 -14.86 13.53
C PRO A 249 12.98 -15.38 14.17
N ALA A 250 12.08 -14.50 14.58
CA ALA A 250 10.79 -14.89 15.16
C ALA A 250 9.86 -15.57 14.14
N LEU A 251 10.09 -15.34 12.85
CA LEU A 251 9.32 -15.93 11.75
C LEU A 251 9.88 -17.28 11.28
N ASN A 252 11.06 -17.73 11.74
CA ASN A 252 11.64 -19.00 11.34
C ASN A 252 10.72 -20.19 11.64
N GLY A 253 10.05 -20.18 12.79
CA GLY A 253 9.08 -21.23 13.12
C GLY A 253 7.90 -21.29 12.17
N VAL A 254 7.37 -20.14 11.76
CA VAL A 254 6.28 -20.02 10.78
C VAL A 254 6.74 -20.52 9.42
N PHE A 255 7.92 -20.10 8.97
CA PHE A 255 8.52 -20.54 7.71
C PHE A 255 8.73 -22.06 7.68
N GLN A 256 9.32 -22.66 8.74
CA GLN A 256 9.52 -24.11 8.82
C GLN A 256 8.22 -24.89 8.80
N GLN A 257 7.19 -24.41 9.51
CA GLN A 257 5.84 -25.01 9.47
C GLN A 257 5.22 -24.93 8.06
N ALA A 258 5.39 -23.80 7.36
CA ALA A 258 4.95 -23.66 5.99
C ALA A 258 5.64 -24.68 5.08
N GLN A 259 6.97 -24.80 5.20
CA GLN A 259 7.77 -25.77 4.45
C GLN A 259 7.35 -27.22 4.74
N ALA A 260 7.10 -27.57 6.01
CA ALA A 260 6.66 -28.91 6.42
C ALA A 260 5.24 -29.22 5.89
N ALA A 261 4.38 -28.21 5.78
CA ALA A 261 3.06 -28.31 5.18
C ALA A 261 3.07 -28.36 3.63
N GLY A 262 4.25 -28.46 3.01
CA GLY A 262 4.39 -28.54 1.55
C GLY A 262 4.36 -27.19 0.82
N ARG A 263 4.26 -26.07 1.52
CA ARG A 263 4.35 -24.73 0.92
C ARG A 263 5.82 -24.43 0.62
N LYS A 264 6.27 -24.84 -0.54
CA LYS A 264 7.64 -24.68 -1.06
C LYS A 264 7.57 -24.11 -2.46
N PRO A 265 7.33 -22.78 -2.60
CA PRO A 265 7.22 -22.17 -3.92
C PRO A 265 8.47 -22.41 -4.75
N ARG A 266 8.27 -22.74 -6.03
CA ARG A 266 9.33 -22.93 -7.03
C ARG A 266 8.95 -22.09 -8.23
N CYS A 267 9.20 -20.79 -8.13
CA CYS A 267 8.72 -19.81 -9.10
C CYS A 267 9.76 -19.47 -10.18
N GLY A 268 11.04 -19.72 -9.93
CA GLY A 268 12.11 -19.45 -10.89
C GLY A 268 13.43 -20.03 -10.47
#